data_54ecc8b3bafcae5ce07f986d501041ea
#
_entry.id   54ecc8b3bafcae5ce07f986d501041ea
#
_cell.length_a   1.000
_cell.length_b   1.000
_cell.length_c   1.000
_cell.angle_alpha   90.00
_cell.angle_beta   90.00
_cell.angle_gamma   90.00
#
_symmetry.space_group_name_H-M   'P 1'
#
loop_
_entity.id
_entity.type
_entity.pdbx_description
1 polymer ?
#
loop_
_entity_poly.entity_id
_entity_poly.type
_entity_poly.pdbx_seq_one_letter_code
_entity_poly.pdbx_strand_id
1 'polypeptide(L)'
;MGGNDEGFESIAERITKLEKRHDALNIYINFAGSLRSEHDSRTDQWESRFANRQLRLEFKGTINDKLFYRLRHCLNKSAKGQSFDNFAEATDIMMVGYNINDKVTVAGGKLAQLWGGYEFDENPIYVYEYSDIVSHMGDFMTGVMVSYRPVSNHEFAFEMSNTYQKKFSDIYGASPYVFEGISQKQLKKSSAPFCYILNWNGSMFGGKLNTRWSCGLQSLAKGKLSRMVTLGQQLNLPKFQCYLDYMGAFDQLDMLGIATSELMPAIVGDDESGSTFHFGKVKYHTLTAKADWQFAPSWNLQLKGMYGITSVSEYEHLHNYRRSYGYVGSLEYFPVKKQDFRLFLSYAGRKYDYTRRCGLTDYNTDRVELGVIYRIKAY
;
A
#
# COMPACT_ATOMS: atom_id res chain seq x y z
N MET A 1 -11.35 -32.38 -10.12
CA MET A 1 -9.90 -32.12 -10.17
C MET A 1 -9.68 -31.14 -11.31
N GLY A 2 -9.81 -29.84 -11.02
CA GLY A 2 -9.45 -28.79 -11.96
C GLY A 2 -7.94 -28.66 -11.93
N GLY A 3 -7.30 -28.86 -13.09
CA GLY A 3 -5.88 -28.59 -13.22
C GLY A 3 -5.62 -27.13 -12.89
N ASN A 4 -4.87 -26.88 -11.85
CA ASN A 4 -4.30 -25.58 -11.59
C ASN A 4 -3.44 -25.22 -12.79
N ASP A 5 -3.85 -24.22 -13.57
CA ASP A 5 -2.90 -23.45 -14.37
C ASP A 5 -1.95 -22.81 -13.34
N GLU A 6 -0.84 -23.49 -13.13
CA GLU A 6 0.15 -23.17 -12.11
C GLU A 6 0.64 -21.73 -12.33
N GLY A 7 0.13 -20.81 -11.54
CA GLY A 7 0.67 -19.47 -11.42
C GLY A 7 -0.26 -18.27 -11.58
N PHE A 8 -1.51 -18.42 -12.04
CA PHE A 8 -2.46 -17.31 -12.04
C PHE A 8 -3.38 -17.39 -10.81
N GLU A 9 -3.37 -16.34 -10.00
CA GLU A 9 -4.23 -16.18 -8.84
C GLU A 9 -5.18 -15.01 -9.07
N SER A 10 -6.48 -15.27 -9.15
CA SER A 10 -7.51 -14.25 -9.34
C SER A 10 -7.58 -13.29 -8.13
N ILE A 11 -8.25 -12.15 -8.30
CA ILE A 11 -8.49 -11.22 -7.20
C ILE A 11 -9.27 -11.93 -6.08
N ALA A 12 -10.29 -12.74 -6.42
CA ALA A 12 -11.06 -13.50 -5.44
C ALA A 12 -10.17 -14.50 -4.69
N GLU A 13 -9.30 -15.23 -5.38
CA GLU A 13 -8.35 -16.17 -4.77
C GLU A 13 -7.33 -15.45 -3.89
N ARG A 14 -6.79 -14.32 -4.32
CA ARG A 14 -5.89 -13.49 -3.49
C ARG A 14 -6.56 -12.98 -2.21
N ILE A 15 -7.82 -12.58 -2.31
CA ILE A 15 -8.58 -12.12 -1.17
C ILE A 15 -8.83 -13.25 -0.18
N THR A 16 -9.20 -14.43 -0.68
CA THR A 16 -9.55 -15.58 0.15
C THR A 16 -8.36 -16.48 0.48
N LYS A 17 -7.37 -16.61 -0.39
CA LYS A 17 -6.21 -17.53 -0.39
C LYS A 17 -6.32 -18.63 0.68
N LEU A 18 -7.16 -19.61 0.35
CA LEU A 18 -7.45 -20.73 1.25
C LEU A 18 -6.35 -21.78 1.09
N GLU A 19 -5.55 -21.99 2.11
CA GLU A 19 -4.82 -23.24 2.22
C GLU A 19 -5.84 -24.35 2.53
N LYS A 20 -6.03 -25.23 1.57
CA LYS A 20 -7.05 -26.30 1.56
C LYS A 20 -7.11 -27.08 2.88
N ARG A 21 -8.12 -26.81 3.74
CA ARG A 21 -8.60 -27.77 4.75
C ARG A 21 -9.97 -27.46 5.36
N HIS A 22 -10.39 -26.20 5.47
CA HIS A 22 -11.73 -25.84 5.90
C HIS A 22 -12.23 -24.73 4.99
N ASP A 23 -13.14 -25.04 4.09
CA ASP A 23 -13.61 -24.05 3.11
C ASP A 23 -14.39 -22.91 3.79
N ALA A 24 -15.14 -23.23 4.87
CA ALA A 24 -16.04 -22.27 5.50
C ALA A 24 -15.37 -21.28 6.46
N LEU A 25 -14.33 -21.69 7.21
CA LEU A 25 -13.67 -20.82 8.19
C LEU A 25 -12.18 -21.15 8.30
N ASN A 26 -11.35 -20.14 8.16
CA ASN A 26 -9.92 -20.20 8.48
C ASN A 26 -9.54 -18.99 9.32
N ILE A 27 -8.78 -19.23 10.39
CA ILE A 27 -8.36 -18.20 11.34
C ILE A 27 -6.84 -18.11 11.32
N TYR A 28 -6.31 -16.90 11.14
CA TYR A 28 -4.88 -16.63 11.16
C TYR A 28 -4.55 -15.53 12.17
N ILE A 29 -3.44 -15.71 12.86
CA ILE A 29 -2.81 -14.64 13.64
C ILE A 29 -1.49 -14.31 12.95
N ASN A 30 -1.37 -13.08 12.48
CA ASN A 30 -0.17 -12.57 11.86
C ASN A 30 0.61 -11.75 12.88
N PHE A 31 1.79 -12.21 13.24
CA PHE A 31 2.65 -11.57 14.23
C PHE A 31 4.03 -11.28 13.63
N ALA A 32 4.52 -10.06 13.85
CA ALA A 32 5.90 -9.69 13.56
C ALA A 32 6.43 -8.75 14.64
N GLY A 33 7.53 -9.14 15.28
CA GLY A 33 8.21 -8.35 16.29
C GLY A 33 9.72 -8.38 16.13
N SER A 34 10.40 -7.34 16.58
CA SER A 34 11.84 -7.19 16.41
C SER A 34 12.50 -6.39 17.55
N LEU A 35 13.79 -6.64 17.77
CA LEU A 35 14.71 -5.64 18.30
C LEU A 35 15.08 -4.74 17.13
N ARG A 36 14.80 -3.46 17.25
CA ARG A 36 14.93 -2.46 16.21
C ARG A 36 15.85 -1.35 16.67
N SER A 37 16.82 -1.00 15.84
CA SER A 37 17.70 0.13 16.03
C SER A 37 17.58 1.07 14.84
N GLU A 38 17.31 2.36 15.08
CA GLU A 38 17.06 3.38 14.06
C GLU A 38 17.98 4.55 14.24
N HIS A 39 18.44 5.12 13.13
CA HIS A 39 19.23 6.33 13.06
C HIS A 39 18.56 7.36 12.16
N ASP A 40 18.62 8.63 12.55
CA ASP A 40 18.20 9.77 11.73
C ASP A 40 19.35 10.77 11.68
N SER A 41 19.86 11.05 10.49
CA SER A 41 21.00 11.96 10.30
C SER A 41 20.72 13.42 10.69
N ARG A 42 19.44 13.80 10.84
CA ARG A 42 19.07 15.14 11.30
C ARG A 42 19.34 15.35 12.79
N THR A 43 19.24 14.28 13.57
CA THR A 43 19.51 14.29 15.01
C THR A 43 20.85 13.65 15.36
N ASP A 44 21.42 12.89 14.42
CA ASP A 44 22.62 12.07 14.55
C ASP A 44 22.58 11.12 15.76
N GLN A 45 21.41 10.55 16.02
CA GLN A 45 21.16 9.68 17.16
C GLN A 45 20.64 8.31 16.73
N TRP A 46 21.11 7.27 17.44
CA TRP A 46 20.59 5.92 17.39
C TRP A 46 19.61 5.68 18.53
N GLU A 47 18.43 5.20 18.18
CA GLU A 47 17.41 4.75 19.14
C GLU A 47 17.15 3.25 18.97
N SER A 48 17.19 2.51 20.08
CA SER A 48 16.97 1.06 20.05
C SER A 48 15.81 0.68 20.96
N ARG A 49 14.92 -0.20 20.45
CA ARG A 49 13.77 -0.69 21.22
C ARG A 49 13.27 -2.03 20.70
N PHE A 50 12.58 -2.77 21.56
CA PHE A 50 11.72 -3.87 21.10
C PHE A 50 10.44 -3.30 20.50
N ALA A 51 10.09 -3.73 19.30
CA ALA A 51 8.93 -3.23 18.57
C ALA A 51 8.04 -4.38 18.10
N ASN A 52 6.73 -4.25 18.32
CA ASN A 52 5.75 -5.03 17.60
C ASN A 52 5.45 -4.34 16.26
N ARG A 53 5.88 -4.95 15.15
CA ARG A 53 5.67 -4.41 13.81
C ARG A 53 4.25 -4.64 13.33
N GLN A 54 3.73 -5.86 13.54
CA GLN A 54 2.43 -6.30 13.06
C GLN A 54 1.80 -7.28 14.04
N LEU A 55 0.54 -7.05 14.36
CA LEU A 55 -0.30 -8.01 15.07
C LEU A 55 -1.72 -7.92 14.48
N ARG A 56 -2.10 -8.91 13.68
CA ARG A 56 -3.39 -8.96 13.00
C ARG A 56 -4.10 -10.28 13.20
N LEU A 57 -5.39 -10.20 13.44
CA LEU A 57 -6.31 -11.33 13.41
C LEU A 57 -7.04 -11.32 12.06
N GLU A 58 -7.07 -12.48 11.40
CA GLU A 58 -7.69 -12.63 10.09
C GLU A 58 -8.62 -13.86 10.09
N PHE A 59 -9.86 -13.63 9.66
CA PHE A 59 -10.86 -14.65 9.39
C PHE A 59 -11.20 -14.62 7.90
N LYS A 60 -11.24 -15.77 7.26
CA LYS A 60 -11.67 -15.88 5.86
C LYS A 60 -12.21 -17.25 5.55
N GLY A 61 -13.11 -17.32 4.58
CA GLY A 61 -13.71 -18.57 4.16
C GLY A 61 -14.58 -18.44 2.94
N THR A 62 -15.00 -19.58 2.39
CA THR A 62 -15.94 -19.72 1.29
C THR A 62 -17.10 -20.59 1.75
N ILE A 63 -18.32 -20.12 1.51
CA ILE A 63 -19.57 -20.83 1.82
C ILE A 63 -20.24 -21.22 0.50
N ASN A 64 -20.56 -22.50 0.36
CA ASN A 64 -21.26 -23.03 -0.84
C ASN A 64 -20.58 -22.69 -2.18
N ASP A 65 -19.24 -22.68 -2.25
CA ASP A 65 -18.41 -22.40 -3.41
C ASP A 65 -18.66 -21.04 -4.10
N LYS A 66 -19.66 -20.29 -3.64
CA LYS A 66 -20.07 -19.02 -4.26
C LYS A 66 -19.85 -17.81 -3.36
N LEU A 67 -20.23 -17.93 -2.09
CA LEU A 67 -20.14 -16.84 -1.13
C LEU A 67 -18.81 -16.93 -0.39
N PHE A 68 -18.01 -15.85 -0.40
CA PHE A 68 -16.77 -15.77 0.35
C PHE A 68 -16.72 -14.50 1.20
N TYR A 69 -15.93 -14.52 2.24
CA TYR A 69 -15.75 -13.39 3.13
C TYR A 69 -14.32 -13.29 3.64
N ARG A 70 -13.94 -12.09 4.04
CA ARG A 70 -12.69 -11.82 4.71
C ARG A 70 -12.85 -10.70 5.73
N LEU A 71 -12.42 -10.97 6.97
CA LEU A 71 -12.23 -9.96 8.02
C LEU A 71 -10.75 -9.95 8.40
N ARG A 72 -10.14 -8.78 8.45
CA ARG A 72 -8.79 -8.59 8.99
C ARG A 72 -8.76 -7.38 9.90
N HIS A 73 -8.31 -7.59 11.14
CA HIS A 73 -8.29 -6.58 12.18
C HIS A 73 -6.90 -6.50 12.82
N CYS A 74 -6.36 -5.28 12.95
CA CYS A 74 -5.10 -4.99 13.62
C CYS A 74 -5.34 -4.87 15.11
N LEU A 75 -4.70 -5.73 15.92
CA LEU A 75 -4.83 -5.69 17.37
C LEU A 75 -3.91 -4.63 18.04
N ASN A 76 -2.96 -4.08 17.29
CA ASN A 76 -2.03 -3.04 17.74
C ASN A 76 -2.33 -1.64 17.16
N LYS A 77 -3.54 -1.42 16.65
CA LYS A 77 -4.06 -0.13 16.24
C LYS A 77 -5.25 0.29 17.07
N SER A 78 -5.59 1.56 17.05
CA SER A 78 -6.78 2.08 17.74
C SER A 78 -8.07 1.42 17.22
N ALA A 79 -8.93 1.01 18.15
CA ALA A 79 -10.29 0.56 17.84
C ALA A 79 -11.29 1.72 17.68
N LYS A 80 -10.84 2.98 17.75
CA LYS A 80 -11.70 4.16 17.59
C LYS A 80 -12.37 4.15 16.22
N GLY A 81 -13.65 4.42 16.20
CA GLY A 81 -14.44 4.47 14.95
C GLY A 81 -13.95 5.55 13.99
N GLN A 82 -14.02 5.27 12.72
CA GLN A 82 -13.81 6.22 11.63
C GLN A 82 -15.07 7.02 11.39
N SER A 83 -14.96 8.30 11.10
CA SER A 83 -16.12 9.19 11.01
C SER A 83 -16.83 9.19 9.66
N PHE A 84 -16.29 8.54 8.64
CA PHE A 84 -16.85 8.53 7.30
C PHE A 84 -17.52 7.19 6.93
N ASP A 85 -16.88 6.06 7.18
CA ASP A 85 -17.41 4.73 6.89
C ASP A 85 -17.82 3.94 8.14
N ASN A 86 -17.65 4.53 9.31
CA ASN A 86 -17.97 3.97 10.63
C ASN A 86 -17.23 2.65 10.99
N PHE A 87 -16.21 2.29 10.25
CA PHE A 87 -15.32 1.20 10.65
C PHE A 87 -14.26 1.69 11.64
N ALA A 88 -13.85 0.81 12.55
CA ALA A 88 -12.70 1.07 13.41
C ALA A 88 -11.41 1.21 12.56
N GLU A 89 -10.51 2.12 12.95
CA GLU A 89 -9.21 2.31 12.29
C GLU A 89 -8.39 1.01 12.23
N ALA A 90 -8.56 0.17 13.25
CA ALA A 90 -7.92 -1.14 13.33
C ALA A 90 -8.46 -2.16 12.32
N THR A 91 -9.67 -1.95 11.74
CA THR A 91 -10.23 -2.89 10.76
C THR A 91 -9.69 -2.57 9.38
N ASP A 92 -8.75 -3.37 8.89
CA ASP A 92 -8.20 -3.24 7.54
C ASP A 92 -9.23 -3.72 6.49
N ILE A 93 -9.80 -4.92 6.68
CA ILE A 93 -10.70 -5.56 5.72
C ILE A 93 -11.93 -6.09 6.45
N MET A 94 -13.09 -5.84 5.88
CA MET A 94 -14.37 -6.50 6.20
C MET A 94 -15.22 -6.52 4.94
N MET A 95 -15.17 -7.64 4.23
CA MET A 95 -15.80 -7.77 2.93
C MET A 95 -16.55 -9.08 2.78
N VAL A 96 -17.55 -9.05 1.92
CA VAL A 96 -18.27 -10.22 1.42
C VAL A 96 -18.23 -10.18 -0.10
N GLY A 97 -17.99 -11.33 -0.72
CA GLY A 97 -17.98 -11.49 -2.16
C GLY A 97 -18.84 -12.66 -2.62
N TYR A 98 -19.28 -12.59 -3.86
CA TYR A 98 -20.13 -13.61 -4.47
C TYR A 98 -19.67 -13.91 -5.90
N ASN A 99 -19.41 -15.18 -6.17
CA ASN A 99 -19.11 -15.69 -7.51
C ASN A 99 -20.45 -15.91 -8.24
N ILE A 100 -20.82 -14.98 -9.12
CA ILE A 100 -22.04 -15.09 -9.93
C ILE A 100 -21.94 -16.33 -10.82
N ASN A 101 -20.78 -16.52 -11.43
CA ASN A 101 -20.38 -17.70 -12.20
C ASN A 101 -18.85 -17.80 -12.21
N ASP A 102 -18.28 -18.74 -12.97
CA ASP A 102 -16.83 -18.97 -13.05
C ASP A 102 -16.03 -17.80 -13.64
N LYS A 103 -16.70 -16.82 -14.23
CA LYS A 103 -16.07 -15.67 -14.90
C LYS A 103 -16.31 -14.34 -14.18
N VAL A 104 -17.41 -14.22 -13.44
CA VAL A 104 -17.83 -12.94 -12.85
C VAL A 104 -17.94 -13.06 -11.35
N THR A 105 -17.20 -12.20 -10.65
CA THR A 105 -17.24 -12.08 -9.19
C THR A 105 -17.60 -10.64 -8.81
N VAL A 106 -18.41 -10.47 -7.78
CA VAL A 106 -18.74 -9.19 -7.16
C VAL A 106 -18.36 -9.23 -5.68
N ALA A 107 -17.92 -8.12 -5.14
CA ALA A 107 -17.66 -8.01 -3.69
C ALA A 107 -17.95 -6.60 -3.19
N GLY A 108 -18.24 -6.49 -1.90
CA GLY A 108 -18.50 -5.22 -1.23
C GLY A 108 -18.11 -5.25 0.24
N GLY A 109 -17.97 -4.06 0.82
CA GLY A 109 -17.52 -3.83 2.18
C GLY A 109 -16.23 -3.03 2.22
N LYS A 110 -15.45 -3.16 3.30
CA LYS A 110 -14.12 -2.55 3.40
C LYS A 110 -13.10 -3.45 2.72
N LEU A 111 -12.52 -2.98 1.63
CA LEU A 111 -11.64 -3.70 0.72
C LEU A 111 -10.24 -3.12 0.75
N ALA A 112 -9.24 -3.90 0.36
CA ALA A 112 -8.00 -3.34 -0.16
C ALA A 112 -8.27 -2.83 -1.58
N GLN A 113 -7.96 -1.57 -1.86
CA GLN A 113 -8.16 -0.98 -3.18
C GLN A 113 -7.33 -1.69 -4.25
N LEU A 114 -7.87 -1.83 -5.46
CA LEU A 114 -7.27 -2.60 -6.54
C LEU A 114 -6.23 -1.80 -7.35
N TRP A 115 -5.33 -1.08 -6.66
CA TRP A 115 -4.33 -0.25 -7.32
C TRP A 115 -3.28 -1.01 -8.13
N GLY A 116 -3.26 -2.34 -8.07
CA GLY A 116 -2.27 -3.13 -8.79
C GLY A 116 -0.84 -2.96 -8.26
N GLY A 117 0.14 -3.46 -9.03
CA GLY A 117 1.49 -3.57 -8.53
C GLY A 117 1.65 -4.73 -7.54
N TYR A 118 2.86 -5.13 -7.27
CA TYR A 118 3.17 -6.22 -6.35
C TYR A 118 3.41 -5.72 -4.94
N GLU A 119 4.00 -4.53 -4.80
CA GLU A 119 4.21 -3.92 -3.50
C GLU A 119 2.89 -3.65 -2.77
N PHE A 120 1.88 -3.18 -3.50
CA PHE A 120 0.55 -2.89 -2.95
C PHE A 120 -0.18 -4.14 -2.47
N ASP A 121 -0.02 -5.25 -3.21
CA ASP A 121 -0.67 -6.53 -2.91
C ASP A 121 0.08 -7.39 -1.89
N GLU A 122 1.31 -6.99 -1.53
CA GLU A 122 2.11 -7.76 -0.59
C GLU A 122 1.47 -7.75 0.81
N ASN A 123 1.45 -8.90 1.49
CA ASN A 123 0.96 -8.94 2.85
C ASN A 123 1.87 -8.09 3.75
N PRO A 124 1.35 -7.07 4.45
CA PRO A 124 2.15 -6.15 5.25
C PRO A 124 3.10 -6.79 6.27
N ILE A 125 2.81 -8.04 6.70
CA ILE A 125 3.68 -8.78 7.63
C ILE A 125 5.09 -9.05 7.04
N TYR A 126 5.20 -9.13 5.70
CA TYR A 126 6.45 -9.45 4.99
C TYR A 126 7.17 -8.22 4.44
N VAL A 127 6.57 -7.04 4.55
CA VAL A 127 7.16 -5.80 4.03
C VAL A 127 8.01 -5.15 5.10
N TYR A 128 9.32 -5.05 4.86
CA TYR A 128 10.24 -4.37 5.77
C TYR A 128 10.18 -2.84 5.62
N GLU A 129 10.02 -2.35 4.40
CA GLU A 129 9.90 -0.92 4.10
C GLU A 129 9.03 -0.72 2.86
N TYR A 130 8.15 0.30 2.88
CA TYR A 130 7.31 0.69 1.75
C TYR A 130 7.90 1.85 0.97
N SER A 131 7.58 1.94 -0.32
CA SER A 131 7.84 3.13 -1.14
C SER A 131 6.98 4.31 -0.69
N ASP A 132 7.35 5.52 -1.15
CA ASP A 132 6.69 6.75 -0.71
C ASP A 132 5.18 6.76 -0.97
N ILE A 133 4.75 6.37 -2.18
CA ILE A 133 3.32 6.36 -2.52
C ILE A 133 2.59 5.37 -1.61
N VAL A 134 3.07 4.14 -1.51
CA VAL A 134 2.38 3.09 -0.73
C VAL A 134 2.38 3.39 0.77
N SER A 135 3.46 3.98 1.30
CA SER A 135 3.54 4.32 2.73
C SER A 135 2.61 5.47 3.15
N HIS A 136 2.26 6.36 2.23
CA HIS A 136 1.43 7.55 2.53
C HIS A 136 -0.02 7.41 2.04
N MET A 137 -0.33 6.38 1.25
CA MET A 137 -1.72 6.11 0.86
C MET A 137 -2.48 5.33 1.92
N GLY A 138 -3.75 5.72 2.13
CA GLY A 138 -4.73 4.81 2.72
C GLY A 138 -5.27 3.90 1.62
N ASP A 139 -5.19 2.58 1.82
CA ASP A 139 -5.50 1.57 0.81
C ASP A 139 -6.71 0.67 1.17
N PHE A 140 -7.25 0.80 2.38
CA PHE A 140 -8.40 0.02 2.85
C PHE A 140 -9.65 0.90 2.91
N MET A 141 -10.47 0.84 1.86
CA MET A 141 -11.65 1.71 1.69
C MET A 141 -12.94 0.91 1.58
N THR A 142 -14.03 1.48 2.06
CA THR A 142 -15.36 0.91 1.86
C THR A 142 -15.82 1.18 0.44
N GLY A 143 -16.24 0.11 -0.26
CA GLY A 143 -16.62 0.17 -1.65
C GLY A 143 -17.19 -1.13 -2.18
N VAL A 144 -17.31 -1.20 -3.48
CA VAL A 144 -17.77 -2.36 -4.24
C VAL A 144 -16.82 -2.62 -5.40
N MET A 145 -16.66 -3.88 -5.77
CA MET A 145 -15.88 -4.28 -6.93
C MET A 145 -16.64 -5.32 -7.77
N VAL A 146 -16.32 -5.34 -9.04
CA VAL A 146 -16.68 -6.41 -9.96
C VAL A 146 -15.42 -6.85 -10.70
N SER A 147 -15.20 -8.17 -10.82
CA SER A 147 -14.16 -8.71 -11.67
C SER A 147 -14.73 -9.61 -12.75
N TYR A 148 -14.08 -9.62 -13.90
CA TYR A 148 -14.40 -10.42 -15.06
C TYR A 148 -13.19 -11.16 -15.58
N ARG A 149 -13.29 -12.49 -15.64
CA ARG A 149 -12.24 -13.40 -16.11
C ARG A 149 -12.67 -14.02 -17.46
N PRO A 150 -12.32 -13.39 -18.59
CA PRO A 150 -12.67 -13.91 -19.91
C PRO A 150 -12.04 -15.29 -20.18
N VAL A 151 -10.80 -15.46 -19.72
CA VAL A 151 -9.99 -16.70 -19.80
C VAL A 151 -9.28 -16.92 -18.46
N SER A 152 -8.83 -18.14 -18.20
CA SER A 152 -8.29 -18.56 -16.90
C SER A 152 -7.11 -17.73 -16.37
N ASN A 153 -6.33 -17.14 -17.28
CA ASN A 153 -5.09 -16.43 -16.97
C ASN A 153 -5.17 -14.90 -17.14
N HIS A 154 -6.35 -14.33 -17.38
CA HIS A 154 -6.59 -12.87 -17.45
C HIS A 154 -7.83 -12.47 -16.67
N GLU A 155 -7.70 -11.44 -15.86
CA GLU A 155 -8.80 -10.87 -15.09
C GLU A 155 -8.78 -9.34 -15.19
N PHE A 156 -9.95 -8.78 -15.46
CA PHE A 156 -10.20 -7.34 -15.41
C PHE A 156 -11.11 -7.05 -14.22
N ALA A 157 -10.83 -5.98 -13.50
CA ALA A 157 -11.68 -5.58 -12.40
C ALA A 157 -11.95 -4.08 -12.42
N PHE A 158 -13.13 -3.73 -11.94
CA PHE A 158 -13.52 -2.36 -11.65
C PHE A 158 -13.90 -2.26 -10.17
N GLU A 159 -13.36 -1.23 -9.51
CA GLU A 159 -13.71 -0.88 -8.15
C GLU A 159 -14.23 0.54 -8.07
N MET A 160 -15.26 0.75 -7.27
CA MET A 160 -15.73 2.06 -6.82
C MET A 160 -15.73 2.05 -5.29
N SER A 161 -14.95 2.92 -4.68
CA SER A 161 -14.79 3.02 -3.22
C SER A 161 -14.77 4.47 -2.74
N ASN A 162 -14.81 4.67 -1.43
CA ASN A 162 -14.56 5.98 -0.85
C ASN A 162 -13.14 6.43 -1.18
N THR A 163 -12.93 7.72 -1.36
CA THR A 163 -11.59 8.29 -1.54
C THR A 163 -10.82 8.34 -0.23
N TYR A 164 -11.50 8.51 0.91
CA TYR A 164 -10.89 8.61 2.23
C TYR A 164 -11.83 8.09 3.33
N GLN A 165 -11.26 7.71 4.47
CA GLN A 165 -11.97 7.16 5.62
C GLN A 165 -12.34 8.20 6.66
N LYS A 166 -11.58 9.30 6.79
CA LYS A 166 -11.78 10.36 7.77
C LYS A 166 -12.68 11.46 7.22
N LYS A 167 -13.17 12.35 8.06
CA LYS A 167 -13.88 13.55 7.58
C LYS A 167 -12.91 14.43 6.78
N PHE A 168 -13.48 15.18 5.85
CA PHE A 168 -12.73 16.15 5.05
C PHE A 168 -11.92 17.14 5.92
N SER A 169 -12.53 17.62 7.01
CA SER A 169 -11.85 18.50 7.98
C SER A 169 -10.72 17.85 8.75
N ASP A 170 -10.76 16.52 8.94
CA ASP A 170 -9.70 15.78 9.64
C ASP A 170 -8.48 15.53 8.75
N ILE A 171 -8.68 15.60 7.43
CA ILE A 171 -7.61 15.41 6.42
C ILE A 171 -7.01 16.75 6.02
N TYR A 172 -7.87 17.74 5.73
CA TYR A 172 -7.46 19.00 5.12
C TYR A 172 -7.53 20.18 6.09
N GLY A 173 -8.07 20.02 7.30
CA GLY A 173 -8.28 21.07 8.28
C GLY A 173 -9.67 21.70 8.23
N ALA A 174 -9.98 22.52 9.24
CA ALA A 174 -11.29 23.17 9.38
C ALA A 174 -11.51 24.27 8.34
N SER A 175 -10.46 25.01 7.99
CA SER A 175 -10.46 26.07 6.98
C SER A 175 -9.33 25.85 5.97
N PRO A 176 -9.47 24.89 5.04
CA PRO A 176 -8.38 24.49 4.15
C PRO A 176 -8.34 25.36 2.89
N TYR A 177 -7.12 25.69 2.48
CA TYR A 177 -6.80 26.41 1.25
C TYR A 177 -5.83 25.61 0.39
N VAL A 178 -5.91 25.78 -0.92
CA VAL A 178 -4.94 25.23 -1.87
C VAL A 178 -4.19 26.37 -2.54
N PHE A 179 -2.87 26.24 -2.61
CA PHE A 179 -2.01 27.10 -3.42
C PHE A 179 -2.07 26.68 -4.88
N GLU A 180 -2.43 27.65 -5.74
CA GLU A 180 -2.40 27.54 -7.21
C GLU A 180 -1.62 28.75 -7.76
N GLY A 181 -0.32 28.59 -7.93
CA GLY A 181 0.57 29.68 -8.23
C GLY A 181 0.62 30.69 -7.09
N ILE A 182 0.35 31.96 -7.37
CA ILE A 182 0.30 33.04 -6.38
C ILE A 182 -1.07 33.16 -5.69
N SER A 183 -2.06 32.41 -6.13
CA SER A 183 -3.42 32.49 -5.60
C SER A 183 -3.68 31.39 -4.56
N GLN A 184 -4.45 31.76 -3.55
CA GLN A 184 -4.97 30.82 -2.54
C GLN A 184 -6.47 30.67 -2.75
N LYS A 185 -6.94 29.43 -2.88
CA LYS A 185 -8.37 29.15 -3.04
C LYS A 185 -8.84 28.26 -1.91
N GLN A 186 -9.93 28.65 -1.29
CA GLN A 186 -10.57 27.85 -0.26
C GLN A 186 -11.01 26.50 -0.84
N LEU A 187 -10.64 25.41 -0.18
CA LEU A 187 -11.08 24.08 -0.52
C LEU A 187 -12.51 23.84 0.00
N LYS A 188 -13.29 23.13 -0.80
CA LYS A 188 -14.63 22.69 -0.43
C LYS A 188 -14.72 21.18 -0.56
N LYS A 189 -15.43 20.56 0.38
CA LYS A 189 -15.72 19.12 0.35
C LYS A 189 -16.40 18.73 -0.97
N SER A 190 -16.00 17.60 -1.55
CA SER A 190 -16.74 16.97 -2.65
C SER A 190 -18.06 16.39 -2.12
N SER A 191 -19.13 16.49 -2.93
CA SER A 191 -20.39 15.81 -2.64
C SER A 191 -20.36 14.32 -2.92
N ALA A 192 -19.41 13.87 -3.75
CA ALA A 192 -19.22 12.48 -4.15
C ALA A 192 -17.71 12.15 -4.12
N PRO A 193 -17.11 11.94 -2.93
CA PRO A 193 -15.69 11.65 -2.79
C PRO A 193 -15.43 10.16 -3.06
N PHE A 194 -15.54 9.77 -4.33
CA PHE A 194 -15.31 8.40 -4.77
C PHE A 194 -13.99 8.26 -5.50
N CYS A 195 -13.44 7.07 -5.36
CA CYS A 195 -12.32 6.53 -6.11
C CYS A 195 -12.83 5.47 -7.09
N TYR A 196 -12.39 5.53 -8.33
CA TYR A 196 -12.69 4.59 -9.39
C TYR A 196 -11.40 3.99 -9.90
N ILE A 197 -11.29 2.66 -9.89
CA ILE A 197 -10.09 1.94 -10.30
C ILE A 197 -10.46 0.90 -11.35
N LEU A 198 -9.71 0.89 -12.44
CA LEU A 198 -9.67 -0.20 -13.42
C LEU A 198 -8.37 -0.97 -13.19
N ASN A 199 -8.46 -2.28 -13.10
CA ASN A 199 -7.33 -3.16 -12.85
C ASN A 199 -7.31 -4.29 -13.87
N TRP A 200 -6.12 -4.67 -14.33
CA TRP A 200 -5.87 -5.84 -15.13
C TRP A 200 -4.77 -6.69 -14.50
N ASN A 201 -5.10 -7.95 -14.26
CA ASN A 201 -4.16 -8.97 -13.87
C ASN A 201 -4.03 -10.00 -14.99
N GLY A 202 -2.79 -10.31 -15.35
CA GLY A 202 -2.47 -11.28 -16.38
C GLY A 202 -1.37 -12.23 -15.93
N SER A 203 -1.41 -13.46 -16.46
CA SER A 203 -0.40 -14.46 -16.23
C SER A 203 0.00 -15.11 -17.55
N MET A 204 1.30 -15.26 -17.78
CA MET A 204 1.86 -15.77 -19.02
C MET A 204 2.92 -16.83 -18.71
N PHE A 205 3.21 -17.67 -19.70
CA PHE A 205 4.22 -18.72 -19.62
C PHE A 205 4.05 -19.67 -18.41
N GLY A 206 2.79 -20.11 -18.16
CA GLY A 206 2.49 -20.97 -17.02
C GLY A 206 2.77 -20.35 -15.67
N GLY A 207 2.42 -19.05 -15.50
CA GLY A 207 2.60 -18.33 -14.24
C GLY A 207 3.99 -17.78 -13.96
N LYS A 208 4.93 -17.94 -14.90
CA LYS A 208 6.29 -17.43 -14.72
C LYS A 208 6.39 -15.92 -14.86
N LEU A 209 5.58 -15.32 -15.73
CA LEU A 209 5.50 -13.87 -15.91
C LEU A 209 4.09 -13.38 -15.59
N ASN A 210 3.97 -12.52 -14.59
CA ASN A 210 2.69 -11.99 -14.13
C ASN A 210 2.67 -10.47 -14.24
N THR A 211 1.48 -9.94 -14.56
CA THR A 211 1.21 -8.51 -14.76
C THR A 211 0.14 -8.07 -13.78
N ARG A 212 0.30 -6.89 -13.16
CA ARG A 212 -0.71 -6.21 -12.35
C ARG A 212 -0.70 -4.72 -12.65
N TRP A 213 -1.58 -4.31 -13.54
CA TRP A 213 -1.70 -2.93 -14.00
C TRP A 213 -3.02 -2.33 -13.57
N SER A 214 -2.98 -1.06 -13.23
CA SER A 214 -4.20 -0.32 -12.95
C SER A 214 -4.09 1.14 -13.37
N CYS A 215 -5.26 1.75 -13.51
CA CYS A 215 -5.41 3.18 -13.54
C CYS A 215 -6.66 3.59 -12.75
N GLY A 216 -6.63 4.75 -12.14
CA GLY A 216 -7.76 5.22 -11.35
C GLY A 216 -7.84 6.73 -11.23
N LEU A 217 -9.02 7.16 -10.79
CA LEU A 217 -9.40 8.54 -10.60
C LEU A 217 -10.04 8.69 -9.23
N GLN A 218 -9.60 9.69 -8.45
CA GLN A 218 -10.10 9.96 -7.10
C GLN A 218 -10.59 11.41 -6.99
N SER A 219 -11.77 11.61 -6.39
CA SER A 219 -12.30 12.94 -6.08
C SER A 219 -11.82 13.37 -4.69
N LEU A 220 -10.81 14.24 -4.62
CA LEU A 220 -10.20 14.67 -3.35
C LEU A 220 -10.98 15.80 -2.67
N ALA A 221 -11.39 16.80 -3.45
CA ALA A 221 -12.19 17.95 -3.03
C ALA A 221 -13.07 18.38 -4.20
N LYS A 222 -13.97 19.34 -4.00
CA LYS A 222 -14.81 19.86 -5.08
C LYS A 222 -13.94 20.46 -6.19
N GLY A 223 -13.99 19.84 -7.38
CA GLY A 223 -13.19 20.24 -8.55
C GLY A 223 -11.70 19.91 -8.44
N LYS A 224 -11.31 19.01 -7.51
CA LYS A 224 -9.93 18.54 -7.35
C LYS A 224 -9.88 17.02 -7.47
N LEU A 225 -9.14 16.54 -8.43
CA LEU A 225 -9.02 15.13 -8.77
C LEU A 225 -7.56 14.67 -8.59
N SER A 226 -7.38 13.41 -8.23
CA SER A 226 -6.13 12.68 -8.39
C SER A 226 -6.28 11.64 -9.48
N ARG A 227 -5.24 11.42 -10.26
CA ARG A 227 -5.13 10.32 -11.21
C ARG A 227 -3.92 9.49 -10.83
N MET A 228 -4.08 8.18 -10.78
CA MET A 228 -2.96 7.29 -10.50
C MET A 228 -2.90 6.16 -11.52
N VAL A 229 -1.67 5.79 -11.86
CA VAL A 229 -1.35 4.66 -12.74
C VAL A 229 -0.35 3.78 -12.03
N THR A 230 -0.58 2.47 -12.04
CA THR A 230 0.37 1.47 -11.52
C THR A 230 0.64 0.42 -12.58
N LEU A 231 1.92 0.10 -12.79
CA LEU A 231 2.37 -0.92 -13.74
C LEU A 231 3.31 -1.88 -13.00
N GLY A 232 2.84 -3.10 -12.74
CA GLY A 232 3.61 -4.12 -12.05
C GLY A 232 3.90 -5.32 -12.94
N GLN A 233 5.16 -5.79 -12.93
CA GLN A 233 5.61 -7.00 -13.61
C GLN A 233 6.37 -7.88 -12.64
N GLN A 234 6.05 -9.18 -12.60
CA GLN A 234 6.72 -10.15 -11.75
C GLN A 234 7.22 -11.34 -12.57
N LEU A 235 8.47 -11.71 -12.31
CA LEU A 235 9.01 -13.00 -12.66
C LEU A 235 8.88 -13.93 -11.45
N ASN A 236 8.23 -15.07 -11.64
CA ASN A 236 7.97 -16.06 -10.59
C ASN A 236 8.59 -17.41 -10.97
N LEU A 237 9.76 -17.70 -10.42
CA LEU A 237 10.46 -18.96 -10.57
C LEU A 237 10.53 -19.69 -9.21
N PRO A 238 10.69 -21.03 -9.17
CA PRO A 238 10.58 -21.82 -7.92
C PRO A 238 11.47 -21.38 -6.76
N LYS A 239 12.65 -20.82 -7.03
CA LYS A 239 13.62 -20.38 -6.00
C LYS A 239 13.98 -18.89 -6.11
N PHE A 240 13.44 -18.20 -7.10
CA PHE A 240 13.74 -16.81 -7.36
C PHE A 240 12.49 -16.10 -7.86
N GLN A 241 12.06 -15.10 -7.13
CA GLN A 241 10.96 -14.23 -7.52
C GLN A 241 11.48 -12.80 -7.54
N CYS A 242 11.10 -12.04 -8.54
CA CYS A 242 11.35 -10.60 -8.53
C CYS A 242 10.19 -9.86 -9.18
N TYR A 243 9.99 -8.62 -8.75
CA TYR A 243 9.06 -7.72 -9.40
C TYR A 243 9.66 -6.33 -9.64
N LEU A 244 9.07 -5.65 -10.59
CA LEU A 244 9.30 -4.24 -10.89
C LEU A 244 7.93 -3.55 -10.94
N ASP A 245 7.73 -2.54 -10.10
CA ASP A 245 6.54 -1.72 -10.05
C ASP A 245 6.88 -0.26 -10.36
N TYR A 246 6.08 0.35 -11.21
CA TYR A 246 6.02 1.79 -11.38
C TYR A 246 4.68 2.31 -10.89
N MET A 247 4.69 3.38 -10.09
CA MET A 247 3.50 4.11 -9.65
C MET A 247 3.67 5.58 -9.98
N GLY A 248 2.65 6.18 -10.61
CA GLY A 248 2.58 7.61 -10.88
C GLY A 248 1.28 8.21 -10.37
N ALA A 249 1.37 9.19 -9.46
CA ALA A 249 0.22 9.95 -8.99
C ALA A 249 0.30 11.41 -9.49
N PHE A 250 -0.84 11.92 -9.98
CA PHE A 250 -0.98 13.26 -10.59
C PHE A 250 -2.14 13.98 -9.90
N ASP A 251 -1.83 14.73 -8.87
CA ASP A 251 -2.77 15.26 -7.91
C ASP A 251 -3.07 16.74 -8.18
N GLN A 252 -4.34 17.09 -8.36
CA GLN A 252 -4.75 18.51 -8.37
C GLN A 252 -4.83 19.11 -6.96
N LEU A 253 -4.75 18.27 -5.93
CA LEU A 253 -4.58 18.59 -4.53
C LEU A 253 -3.69 17.51 -3.94
N ASP A 254 -2.66 17.88 -3.20
CA ASP A 254 -1.70 16.93 -2.61
C ASP A 254 -2.41 15.86 -1.77
N MET A 255 -2.52 14.64 -2.33
CA MET A 255 -3.21 13.52 -1.70
C MET A 255 -2.33 12.82 -0.68
N LEU A 256 -1.05 12.64 -1.01
CA LEU A 256 -0.11 11.94 -0.14
C LEU A 256 0.37 12.82 1.02
N GLY A 257 0.22 14.15 0.89
CA GLY A 257 0.61 15.12 1.89
C GLY A 257 2.11 15.32 2.06
N ILE A 258 2.94 14.67 1.24
CA ILE A 258 4.41 14.75 1.36
C ILE A 258 4.89 16.16 1.03
N ALA A 259 4.51 16.69 -0.15
CA ALA A 259 4.93 18.04 -0.54
C ALA A 259 4.40 19.10 0.42
N THR A 260 3.17 18.96 0.87
CA THR A 260 2.54 19.88 1.81
C THR A 260 3.25 19.85 3.16
N SER A 261 3.50 18.68 3.74
CA SER A 261 4.14 18.57 5.05
C SER A 261 5.61 19.03 5.07
N GLU A 262 6.33 18.85 3.97
CA GLU A 262 7.74 19.25 3.87
C GLU A 262 7.93 20.75 3.60
N LEU A 263 7.09 21.35 2.76
CA LEU A 263 7.33 22.70 2.24
C LEU A 263 6.48 23.78 2.91
N MET A 264 5.24 23.48 3.35
CA MET A 264 4.33 24.49 3.91
C MET A 264 4.84 25.14 5.18
N PRO A 265 5.49 24.43 6.13
CA PRO A 265 6.02 25.07 7.33
C PRO A 265 7.00 26.23 7.04
N ALA A 266 7.80 26.10 5.97
CA ALA A 266 8.74 27.15 5.58
C ALA A 266 8.07 28.32 4.82
N ILE A 267 6.89 28.12 4.23
CA ILE A 267 6.18 29.13 3.42
C ILE A 267 5.22 29.94 4.28
N VAL A 268 4.47 29.25 5.15
CA VAL A 268 3.37 29.88 5.92
C VAL A 268 3.82 30.26 7.33
N GLY A 269 4.85 29.56 7.89
CA GLY A 269 5.25 29.73 9.27
C GLY A 269 4.14 29.28 10.25
N ASP A 270 4.16 29.83 11.45
CA ASP A 270 3.12 29.59 12.47
C ASP A 270 1.92 30.52 12.18
N ASP A 271 0.94 29.99 11.43
CA ASP A 271 -0.31 30.73 11.15
C ASP A 271 -1.30 30.56 12.29
N GLU A 272 -1.48 31.63 13.08
CA GLU A 272 -2.45 31.69 14.20
C GLU A 272 -3.93 31.73 13.71
N SER A 273 -4.19 31.88 12.40
CA SER A 273 -5.56 31.96 11.85
C SER A 273 -6.37 30.66 11.92
N GLY A 274 -5.70 29.53 12.22
CA GLY A 274 -6.30 28.20 12.19
C GLY A 274 -6.61 27.69 10.78
N SER A 275 -6.08 28.37 9.75
CA SER A 275 -6.15 27.93 8.35
C SER A 275 -5.11 26.85 8.08
N THR A 276 -5.41 25.98 7.15
CA THR A 276 -4.49 24.96 6.67
C THR A 276 -4.25 25.14 5.20
N PHE A 277 -3.00 24.97 4.78
CA PHE A 277 -2.60 25.21 3.41
C PHE A 277 -2.05 23.95 2.76
N HIS A 278 -2.41 23.72 1.51
CA HIS A 278 -2.03 22.54 0.74
C HIS A 278 -1.52 22.94 -0.64
N PHE A 279 -0.62 22.15 -1.19
CA PHE A 279 -0.21 22.33 -2.58
C PHE A 279 -1.22 21.72 -3.55
N GLY A 280 -1.45 22.43 -4.66
CA GLY A 280 -2.08 21.87 -5.86
C GLY A 280 -1.04 21.38 -6.86
N LYS A 281 -1.51 20.59 -7.86
CA LYS A 281 -0.73 20.09 -9.00
C LYS A 281 0.59 19.42 -8.62
N VAL A 282 0.51 18.54 -7.61
CA VAL A 282 1.64 17.72 -7.16
C VAL A 282 1.73 16.47 -8.02
N LYS A 283 2.95 16.05 -8.32
CA LYS A 283 3.24 14.81 -9.05
C LYS A 283 4.19 13.95 -8.23
N TYR A 284 3.87 12.68 -8.16
CA TYR A 284 4.70 11.65 -7.53
C TYR A 284 4.98 10.55 -8.54
N HIS A 285 6.23 10.15 -8.61
CA HIS A 285 6.66 9.00 -9.39
C HIS A 285 7.47 8.08 -8.47
N THR A 286 7.16 6.80 -8.47
CA THR A 286 7.89 5.80 -7.70
C THR A 286 8.19 4.59 -8.57
N LEU A 287 9.43 4.14 -8.51
CA LEU A 287 9.89 2.88 -9.08
C LEU A 287 10.35 1.99 -7.93
N THR A 288 9.82 0.76 -7.86
CA THR A 288 10.16 -0.23 -6.83
C THR A 288 10.56 -1.53 -7.50
N ALA A 289 11.72 -2.07 -7.13
CA ALA A 289 12.16 -3.39 -7.53
C ALA A 289 12.42 -4.23 -6.28
N LYS A 290 11.96 -5.49 -6.30
CA LYS A 290 12.20 -6.45 -5.22
C LYS A 290 12.60 -7.79 -5.79
N ALA A 291 13.51 -8.47 -5.11
CA ALA A 291 13.91 -9.84 -5.41
C ALA A 291 13.95 -10.67 -4.14
N ASP A 292 13.40 -11.87 -4.20
CA ASP A 292 13.44 -12.91 -3.19
C ASP A 292 14.17 -14.13 -3.76
N TRP A 293 15.25 -14.55 -3.11
CA TRP A 293 16.07 -15.67 -3.56
C TRP A 293 16.26 -16.70 -2.46
N GLN A 294 15.59 -17.83 -2.64
CA GLN A 294 15.79 -19.01 -1.78
C GLN A 294 17.06 -19.75 -2.18
N PHE A 295 18.22 -19.29 -1.70
CA PHE A 295 19.52 -19.85 -2.05
C PHE A 295 19.82 -21.18 -1.35
N ALA A 296 19.12 -21.49 -0.25
CA ALA A 296 19.19 -22.78 0.45
C ALA A 296 17.78 -23.16 0.97
N PRO A 297 17.53 -24.44 1.32
CA PRO A 297 16.18 -24.91 1.67
C PRO A 297 15.47 -24.16 2.80
N SER A 298 16.23 -23.58 3.74
CA SER A 298 15.70 -22.84 4.88
C SER A 298 16.14 -21.37 4.91
N TRP A 299 16.75 -20.88 3.84
CA TRP A 299 17.28 -19.53 3.80
C TRP A 299 16.79 -18.76 2.57
N ASN A 300 16.36 -17.54 2.80
CA ASN A 300 15.95 -16.61 1.78
C ASN A 300 16.73 -15.29 1.93
N LEU A 301 17.16 -14.72 0.81
CA LEU A 301 17.67 -13.37 0.72
C LEU A 301 16.65 -12.51 0.03
N GLN A 302 16.19 -11.44 0.69
CA GLN A 302 15.32 -10.44 0.11
C GLN A 302 16.10 -9.16 -0.13
N LEU A 303 16.02 -8.63 -1.34
CA LEU A 303 16.57 -7.32 -1.71
C LEU A 303 15.45 -6.45 -2.28
N LYS A 304 15.40 -5.18 -1.90
CA LYS A 304 14.44 -4.22 -2.43
C LYS A 304 15.12 -2.87 -2.64
N GLY A 305 14.87 -2.27 -3.80
CA GLY A 305 15.27 -0.91 -4.15
C GLY A 305 14.03 -0.07 -4.48
N MET A 306 14.03 1.18 -4.05
CA MET A 306 12.95 2.13 -4.29
C MET A 306 13.54 3.47 -4.72
N TYR A 307 12.92 4.10 -5.71
CA TYR A 307 13.28 5.44 -6.17
C TYR A 307 12.03 6.28 -6.34
N GLY A 308 11.99 7.46 -5.76
CA GLY A 308 10.88 8.38 -5.84
C GLY A 308 11.29 9.76 -6.31
N ILE A 309 10.37 10.43 -7.04
CA ILE A 309 10.49 11.85 -7.43
C ILE A 309 9.21 12.55 -7.06
N THR A 310 9.33 13.73 -6.44
CA THR A 310 8.21 14.62 -6.12
C THR A 310 8.37 15.96 -6.79
N SER A 311 7.29 16.47 -7.38
CA SER A 311 7.26 17.78 -8.05
C SER A 311 6.00 18.54 -7.68
N VAL A 312 6.11 19.87 -7.45
CA VAL A 312 4.97 20.80 -7.44
C VAL A 312 5.00 21.57 -8.74
N SER A 313 4.08 21.24 -9.67
CA SER A 313 4.19 21.65 -11.08
C SER A 313 3.97 23.15 -11.34
N GLU A 314 3.36 23.88 -10.41
CA GLU A 314 3.08 25.31 -10.57
C GLU A 314 4.28 26.21 -10.26
N TYR A 315 5.32 25.66 -9.62
CA TYR A 315 6.48 26.42 -9.20
C TYR A 315 7.73 25.83 -9.84
N GLU A 316 8.38 26.58 -10.73
CA GLU A 316 9.55 26.10 -11.46
C GLU A 316 10.68 25.63 -10.53
N HIS A 317 10.88 26.32 -9.41
CA HIS A 317 11.89 25.95 -8.40
C HIS A 317 11.56 24.68 -7.59
N LEU A 318 10.29 24.21 -7.65
CA LEU A 318 9.82 22.98 -7.02
C LEU A 318 9.62 21.82 -8.01
N HIS A 319 10.05 21.97 -9.27
CA HIS A 319 10.10 20.86 -10.20
C HIS A 319 11.18 19.86 -9.76
N ASN A 320 10.76 18.59 -9.56
CA ASN A 320 11.62 17.51 -9.07
C ASN A 320 12.42 17.93 -7.82
N TYR A 321 11.77 18.67 -6.92
CA TYR A 321 12.42 19.26 -5.75
C TYR A 321 12.96 18.21 -4.78
N ARG A 322 12.34 17.02 -4.76
CA ARG A 322 12.68 15.91 -3.88
C ARG A 322 12.93 14.63 -4.69
N ARG A 323 14.02 13.96 -4.37
CA ARG A 323 14.31 12.59 -4.77
C ARG A 323 14.46 11.73 -3.54
N SER A 324 13.79 10.58 -3.51
CA SER A 324 13.91 9.63 -2.42
C SER A 324 14.50 8.32 -2.92
N TYR A 325 15.39 7.76 -2.15
CA TYR A 325 15.98 6.45 -2.38
C TYR A 325 15.67 5.58 -1.18
N GLY A 326 15.26 4.36 -1.42
CA GLY A 326 15.08 3.36 -0.39
C GLY A 326 15.75 2.07 -0.79
N TYR A 327 16.36 1.40 0.16
CA TYR A 327 16.98 0.10 -0.07
C TYR A 327 16.81 -0.80 1.15
N VAL A 328 16.54 -2.06 0.91
CA VAL A 328 16.35 -3.08 1.93
C VAL A 328 17.16 -4.31 1.56
N GLY A 329 17.85 -4.85 2.54
CA GLY A 329 18.42 -6.19 2.50
C GLY A 329 17.94 -6.97 3.71
N SER A 330 17.40 -8.17 3.52
CA SER A 330 16.97 -9.03 4.61
C SER A 330 17.42 -10.47 4.39
N LEU A 331 18.05 -11.05 5.40
CA LEU A 331 18.33 -12.48 5.47
C LEU A 331 17.27 -13.14 6.35
N GLU A 332 16.59 -14.12 5.79
CA GLU A 332 15.49 -14.83 6.45
C GLU A 332 15.84 -16.31 6.64
N TYR A 333 15.59 -16.82 7.84
CA TYR A 333 15.78 -18.22 8.18
C TYR A 333 14.47 -18.89 8.57
N PHE A 334 14.12 -19.99 7.91
CA PHE A 334 12.92 -20.78 8.11
C PHE A 334 13.24 -22.08 8.86
N PRO A 335 13.22 -22.09 10.21
CA PRO A 335 13.58 -23.27 11.00
C PRO A 335 12.57 -24.40 10.91
N VAL A 336 11.28 -24.09 10.59
CA VAL A 336 10.19 -25.07 10.60
C VAL A 336 9.56 -25.15 9.21
N LYS A 337 9.83 -26.26 8.49
CA LYS A 337 9.46 -26.45 7.08
C LYS A 337 7.97 -26.34 6.73
N LYS A 338 7.07 -26.60 7.68
CA LYS A 338 5.60 -26.63 7.45
C LYS A 338 4.87 -25.45 8.08
N GLN A 339 5.61 -24.46 8.58
CA GLN A 339 5.06 -23.28 9.23
C GLN A 339 5.59 -22.02 8.54
N ASP A 340 4.75 -21.02 8.41
CA ASP A 340 5.18 -19.70 7.98
C ASP A 340 5.79 -18.94 9.16
N PHE A 341 6.87 -19.50 9.68
CA PHE A 341 7.66 -18.98 10.79
C PHE A 341 9.08 -18.69 10.29
N ARG A 342 9.54 -17.48 10.45
CA ARG A 342 10.88 -17.06 10.07
C ARG A 342 11.54 -16.16 11.10
N LEU A 343 12.83 -16.33 11.27
CA LEU A 343 13.72 -15.36 11.90
C LEU A 343 14.32 -14.49 10.80
N PHE A 344 14.55 -13.22 11.07
CA PHE A 344 15.13 -12.34 10.08
C PHE A 344 16.14 -11.36 10.69
N LEU A 345 17.14 -11.02 9.89
CA LEU A 345 18.01 -9.85 10.07
C LEU A 345 17.81 -8.96 8.85
N SER A 346 17.35 -7.73 9.07
CA SER A 346 17.13 -6.78 7.97
C SER A 346 17.81 -5.45 8.23
N TYR A 347 18.25 -4.84 7.13
CA TYR A 347 18.67 -3.46 7.06
C TYR A 347 17.78 -2.72 6.08
N ALA A 348 17.28 -1.56 6.47
CA ALA A 348 16.52 -0.65 5.62
C ALA A 348 17.10 0.75 5.73
N GLY A 349 17.47 1.33 4.60
CA GLY A 349 17.95 2.71 4.51
C GLY A 349 17.06 3.55 3.61
N ARG A 350 16.91 4.82 3.98
CA ARG A 350 16.22 5.84 3.18
C ARG A 350 17.12 7.06 3.06
N LYS A 351 17.19 7.64 1.86
CA LYS A 351 17.88 8.89 1.59
C LYS A 351 16.95 9.85 0.87
N TYR A 352 16.97 11.10 1.28
CA TYR A 352 16.16 12.17 0.71
C TYR A 352 17.09 13.29 0.26
N ASP A 353 17.12 13.53 -1.06
CA ASP A 353 17.90 14.59 -1.69
C ASP A 353 16.94 15.69 -2.16
N TYR A 354 17.22 16.92 -1.81
CA TYR A 354 16.43 18.07 -2.15
C TYR A 354 17.18 19.02 -3.09
N THR A 355 16.45 19.70 -3.96
CA THR A 355 17.07 20.76 -4.76
C THR A 355 17.39 21.96 -3.88
N ARG A 356 18.53 22.62 -4.09
CA ARG A 356 18.95 23.80 -3.32
C ARG A 356 17.90 24.93 -3.29
N ARG A 357 17.04 25.00 -4.32
CA ARG A 357 16.02 26.05 -4.47
C ARG A 357 14.81 25.89 -3.56
N CYS A 358 14.58 24.72 -2.96
CA CYS A 358 13.43 24.50 -2.09
C CYS A 358 13.70 24.82 -0.62
N GLY A 359 14.96 25.07 -0.22
CA GLY A 359 15.32 25.45 1.14
C GLY A 359 15.38 24.29 2.16
N LEU A 360 15.18 23.06 1.71
CA LEU A 360 15.25 21.87 2.57
C LEU A 360 16.65 21.27 2.54
N THR A 361 17.03 20.61 3.64
CA THR A 361 18.33 19.94 3.80
C THR A 361 18.18 18.45 3.55
N ASP A 362 19.13 17.88 2.81
CA ASP A 362 19.21 16.44 2.58
C ASP A 362 19.38 15.67 3.89
N TYR A 363 18.76 14.49 3.98
CA TYR A 363 18.92 13.62 5.14
C TYR A 363 18.78 12.15 4.78
N ASN A 364 19.22 11.28 5.67
CA ASN A 364 19.02 9.85 5.58
C ASN A 364 18.53 9.26 6.90
N THR A 365 17.86 8.13 6.80
CA THR A 365 17.49 7.30 7.94
C THR A 365 17.93 5.86 7.68
N ASP A 366 18.41 5.21 8.74
CA ASP A 366 18.89 3.84 8.71
C ASP A 366 18.19 3.02 9.79
N ARG A 367 17.91 1.75 9.49
CA ARG A 367 17.24 0.85 10.43
C ARG A 367 17.79 -0.56 10.31
N VAL A 368 18.23 -1.10 11.44
CA VAL A 368 18.60 -2.51 11.59
C VAL A 368 17.56 -3.20 12.45
N GLU A 369 17.08 -4.34 12.02
CA GLU A 369 16.12 -5.15 12.78
C GLU A 369 16.53 -6.62 12.83
N LEU A 370 16.53 -7.19 14.04
CA LEU A 370 16.59 -8.62 14.27
C LEU A 370 15.24 -9.06 14.85
N GLY A 371 14.55 -9.97 14.19
CA GLY A 371 13.18 -10.27 14.60
C GLY A 371 12.62 -11.58 14.14
N VAL A 372 11.33 -11.73 14.38
CA VAL A 372 10.53 -12.89 14.05
C VAL A 372 9.26 -12.48 13.31
N ILE A 373 8.91 -13.27 12.29
CA ILE A 373 7.61 -13.23 11.62
C ILE A 373 6.97 -14.59 11.75
N TYR A 374 5.73 -14.63 12.22
CA TYR A 374 4.96 -15.87 12.29
C TYR A 374 3.51 -15.63 11.88
N ARG A 375 3.11 -16.29 10.80
CA ARG A 375 1.72 -16.38 10.38
C ARG A 375 1.15 -17.67 10.93
N ILE A 376 0.52 -17.59 12.11
CA ILE A 376 -0.05 -18.71 12.83
C ILE A 376 -1.38 -19.07 12.15
N LYS A 377 -1.51 -20.31 11.71
CA LYS A 377 -2.79 -20.88 11.32
C LYS A 377 -3.42 -21.47 12.58
N ALA A 378 -4.40 -20.74 13.14
CA ALA A 378 -5.05 -21.13 14.39
C ALA A 378 -6.20 -22.13 14.15
N TYR A 379 -6.86 -22.08 12.96
CA TYR A 379 -7.93 -22.98 12.55
C TYR A 379 -8.03 -23.07 11.03
#